data_4d65245032649169d481d8c74d873308
#
_entry.id   4d65245032649169d481d8c74d873308
#
_cell.length_a   1.000
_cell.length_b   1.000
_cell.length_c   1.000
_cell.angle_alpha   90.00
_cell.angle_beta   90.00
_cell.angle_gamma   90.00
#
_symmetry.space_group_name_H-M   'P 1'
#
loop_
_entity.id
_entity.type
_entity.pdbx_description
1 polymer ?
#
loop_
_entity_poly.entity_id
_entity_poly.type
_entity_poly.pdbx_seq_one_letter_code
_entity_poly.pdbx_strand_id
1 'polypeptide(L)'
;MCIRDRGGEDHELTGLSFNAISNYDDSYGKDYTRVVSCNTTGLTRTLSTIDPIADIKKVRAVMVRRGSDPSEVKKGPINSIVPNPPKVPSHHGPDVKTVMEGIDVTTMALLVPTTLMHQHNIMVEINNEVETQEIVDALEKRSRVLVVNASEGLGSTAVSYTHLR
;
A
#
# COMPACT_ATOMS: atom_id res chain seq x y z
N MET A 1 11.11 -11.13 24.29
CA MET A 1 11.67 -10.57 23.05
C MET A 1 10.98 -9.23 22.80
N CYS A 2 11.69 -8.12 22.92
CA CYS A 2 11.08 -6.80 22.71
C CYS A 2 11.33 -6.40 21.26
N ILE A 3 10.31 -6.51 20.43
CA ILE A 3 10.32 -5.90 19.10
C ILE A 3 10.17 -4.39 19.31
N ARG A 4 11.21 -3.62 19.01
CA ARG A 4 11.10 -2.16 18.95
C ARG A 4 10.66 -1.79 17.55
N ASP A 5 9.39 -1.49 17.45
CA ASP A 5 8.75 -1.00 16.23
C ASP A 5 9.04 0.48 16.05
N ARG A 6 9.59 0.87 14.88
CA ARG A 6 9.65 2.25 14.43
C ARG A 6 9.09 2.31 13.02
N GLY A 7 7.91 2.89 12.89
CA GLY A 7 7.29 3.11 11.59
C GLY A 7 7.95 4.21 10.79
N GLY A 8 8.17 3.98 9.51
CA GLY A 8 8.56 5.01 8.55
C GLY A 8 10.06 5.29 8.39
N GLU A 9 10.91 4.51 9.08
CA GLU A 9 12.32 4.80 9.18
C GLU A 9 13.21 3.93 8.28
N ASP A 10 14.49 4.06 8.46
CA ASP A 10 15.52 3.58 7.59
C ASP A 10 15.61 2.05 7.53
N HIS A 11 15.41 1.47 6.34
CA HIS A 11 15.59 0.04 6.11
C HIS A 11 17.02 -0.41 6.44
N GLU A 12 18.01 0.41 6.09
CA GLU A 12 19.43 0.11 6.29
C GLU A 12 19.79 -0.02 7.78
N LEU A 13 19.11 0.71 8.64
CA LEU A 13 19.34 0.67 10.08
C LEU A 13 18.96 -0.65 10.73
N THR A 14 17.88 -1.28 10.26
CA THR A 14 17.34 -2.53 10.82
C THR A 14 17.75 -3.76 10.02
N GLY A 15 18.16 -3.57 8.76
CA GLY A 15 18.48 -4.64 7.82
C GLY A 15 17.26 -5.47 7.39
N LEU A 16 16.07 -5.20 7.94
CA LEU A 16 14.84 -5.89 7.60
C LEU A 16 13.64 -4.96 7.68
N SER A 17 12.85 -4.90 6.61
CA SER A 17 11.52 -4.32 6.60
C SER A 17 10.47 -5.42 6.72
N PHE A 18 9.42 -5.15 7.47
CA PHE A 18 8.39 -6.11 7.84
C PHE A 18 7.02 -5.72 7.32
N ASN A 19 6.34 -6.69 6.74
CA ASN A 19 4.92 -6.67 6.48
C ASN A 19 4.32 -8.05 6.79
N ALA A 20 3.32 -8.09 7.65
CA ALA A 20 2.75 -9.34 8.19
C ALA A 20 2.14 -10.26 7.11
N ILE A 21 1.84 -9.77 5.92
CA ILE A 21 1.25 -10.56 4.83
C ILE A 21 2.31 -11.02 3.83
N SER A 22 3.34 -10.19 3.63
CA SER A 22 4.33 -10.43 2.57
C SER A 22 5.53 -11.23 3.04
N ASN A 23 6.06 -10.93 4.24
CA ASN A 23 7.33 -11.51 4.69
C ASN A 23 7.38 -11.74 6.21
N TYR A 24 6.30 -12.26 6.80
CA TYR A 24 6.23 -12.50 8.25
C TYR A 24 7.37 -13.37 8.76
N ASP A 25 7.67 -14.46 8.06
CA ASP A 25 8.64 -15.46 8.50
C ASP A 25 10.07 -14.92 8.52
N ASP A 26 10.40 -13.97 7.66
CA ASP A 26 11.71 -13.32 7.60
C ASP A 26 12.04 -12.54 8.88
N SER A 27 11.00 -12.06 9.57
CA SER A 27 11.14 -11.29 10.81
C SER A 27 11.33 -12.14 12.04
N TYR A 28 11.06 -13.44 11.94
CA TYR A 28 11.12 -14.33 13.08
C TYR A 28 12.56 -14.48 13.60
N GLY A 29 12.74 -14.26 14.89
CA GLY A 29 14.07 -14.35 15.54
C GLY A 29 14.98 -13.13 15.32
N LYS A 30 14.52 -12.08 14.65
CA LYS A 30 15.28 -10.83 14.50
C LYS A 30 15.10 -9.93 15.73
N ASP A 31 16.18 -9.25 16.12
CA ASP A 31 16.15 -8.30 17.24
C ASP A 31 15.45 -7.00 16.88
N TYR A 32 15.54 -6.59 15.62
CA TYR A 32 14.98 -5.35 15.11
C TYR A 32 14.32 -5.57 13.76
N THR A 33 13.16 -4.97 13.57
CA THR A 33 12.48 -4.89 12.28
C THR A 33 11.90 -3.50 12.08
N ARG A 34 11.85 -3.05 10.85
CA ARG A 34 11.15 -1.83 10.45
C ARG A 34 9.76 -2.19 9.93
N VAL A 35 8.71 -1.61 10.48
CA VAL A 35 7.37 -1.74 9.90
C VAL A 35 7.23 -0.73 8.75
N VAL A 36 6.86 -1.23 7.58
CA VAL A 36 6.65 -0.38 6.40
C VAL A 36 5.47 0.57 6.55
N SER A 37 5.47 1.66 5.80
CA SER A 37 4.44 2.69 5.88
C SER A 37 3.03 2.16 5.54
N CYS A 38 1.99 2.92 5.92
CA CYS A 38 0.60 2.59 5.62
C CYS A 38 0.34 2.43 4.11
N ASN A 39 0.95 3.26 3.28
CA ASN A 39 0.83 3.16 1.82
C ASN A 39 1.53 1.91 1.29
N THR A 40 2.74 1.62 1.75
CA THR A 40 3.48 0.41 1.39
C THR A 40 2.72 -0.82 1.86
N THR A 41 2.17 -0.82 3.08
CA THR A 41 1.32 -1.90 3.59
C THR A 41 0.09 -2.14 2.73
N GLY A 42 -0.58 -1.09 2.25
CA GLY A 42 -1.72 -1.21 1.34
C GLY A 42 -1.34 -1.85 0.00
N LEU A 43 -0.23 -1.39 -0.60
CA LEU A 43 0.29 -1.95 -1.84
C LEU A 43 0.68 -3.41 -1.67
N THR A 44 1.52 -3.73 -0.69
CA THR A 44 2.04 -5.09 -0.50
C THR A 44 0.93 -6.08 -0.16
N ARG A 45 -0.09 -5.67 0.60
CA ARG A 45 -1.25 -6.53 0.89
C ARG A 45 -1.98 -6.93 -0.38
N THR A 46 -2.19 -6.02 -1.30
CA THR A 46 -2.84 -6.29 -2.59
C THR A 46 -1.93 -7.14 -3.48
N LEU A 47 -0.68 -6.70 -3.68
CA LEU A 47 0.25 -7.36 -4.58
C LEU A 47 0.62 -8.77 -4.13
N SER A 48 0.93 -9.01 -2.85
CA SER A 48 1.22 -10.35 -2.32
C SER A 48 0.02 -11.31 -2.38
N THR A 49 -1.19 -10.77 -2.53
CA THR A 49 -2.38 -11.60 -2.72
C THR A 49 -2.54 -12.04 -4.17
N ILE A 50 -2.17 -11.18 -5.11
CA ILE A 50 -2.33 -11.40 -6.56
C ILE A 50 -1.15 -12.17 -7.13
N ASP A 51 0.07 -11.88 -6.68
CA ASP A 51 1.31 -12.42 -7.24
C ASP A 51 1.36 -13.95 -7.36
N PRO A 52 0.93 -14.72 -6.35
CA PRO A 52 0.97 -16.19 -6.43
C PRO A 52 0.11 -16.81 -7.54
N ILE A 53 -0.90 -16.10 -8.03
CA ILE A 53 -1.81 -16.59 -9.07
C ILE A 53 -1.54 -15.95 -10.43
N ALA A 54 -1.09 -14.70 -10.44
CA ALA A 54 -0.98 -13.90 -11.65
C ALA A 54 0.46 -13.80 -12.18
N ASP A 55 1.47 -14.10 -11.36
CA ASP A 55 2.88 -13.90 -11.67
C ASP A 55 3.14 -12.45 -12.14
N ILE A 56 3.26 -11.55 -11.19
CA ILE A 56 3.34 -10.11 -11.47
C ILE A 56 4.63 -9.78 -12.20
N LYS A 57 4.51 -9.30 -13.42
CA LYS A 57 5.63 -8.82 -14.23
C LYS A 57 6.01 -7.37 -13.91
N LYS A 58 5.01 -6.50 -13.72
CA LYS A 58 5.24 -5.07 -13.57
C LYS A 58 4.09 -4.39 -12.85
N VAL A 59 4.42 -3.43 -11.98
CA VAL A 59 3.44 -2.61 -11.25
C VAL A 59 3.70 -1.13 -11.47
N ARG A 60 2.64 -0.39 -11.75
CA ARG A 60 2.62 1.07 -11.77
C ARG A 60 1.50 1.54 -10.86
N ALA A 61 1.82 2.34 -9.85
CA ALA A 61 0.84 2.78 -8.87
C ALA A 61 0.88 4.29 -8.64
N VAL A 62 -0.30 4.89 -8.59
CA VAL A 62 -0.48 6.28 -8.17
C VAL A 62 -1.16 6.29 -6.82
N MET A 63 -0.49 6.89 -5.83
CA MET A 63 -0.99 7.00 -4.47
C MET A 63 -1.52 8.40 -4.23
N VAL A 64 -2.83 8.52 -4.16
CA VAL A 64 -3.53 9.75 -3.76
C VAL A 64 -3.64 9.72 -2.24
N ARG A 65 -2.83 10.54 -1.59
CA ARG A 65 -2.65 10.51 -0.15
C ARG A 65 -3.41 11.67 0.51
N ARG A 66 -4.01 11.40 1.66
CA ARG A 66 -4.52 12.49 2.49
C ARG A 66 -3.39 13.47 2.82
N GLY A 67 -3.70 14.75 2.81
CA GLY A 67 -2.72 15.83 3.02
C GLY A 67 -2.29 15.97 4.48
N SER A 68 -3.16 15.57 5.41
CA SER A 68 -2.88 15.60 6.86
C SER A 68 -3.75 14.61 7.61
N ASP A 69 -3.41 14.34 8.86
CA ASP A 69 -4.26 13.59 9.77
C ASP A 69 -5.48 14.42 10.23
N PRO A 70 -6.60 13.78 10.63
CA PRO A 70 -7.79 14.49 11.12
C PRO A 70 -7.50 15.43 12.28
N SER A 71 -6.50 15.14 13.09
CA SER A 71 -6.04 16.01 14.20
C SER A 71 -5.17 17.18 13.76
N GLU A 72 -4.68 17.18 12.52
CA GLU A 72 -3.68 18.14 12.01
C GLU A 72 -4.14 18.84 10.73
N VAL A 73 -5.43 19.08 10.57
CA VAL A 73 -6.05 19.65 9.36
C VAL A 73 -5.42 20.94 8.84
N LYS A 74 -4.75 21.68 9.70
CA LYS A 74 -4.06 22.93 9.32
C LYS A 74 -2.75 22.72 8.57
N LYS A 75 -2.21 21.50 8.55
CA LYS A 75 -0.92 21.18 7.92
C LYS A 75 -1.02 20.74 6.47
N GLY A 76 -2.18 20.32 6.04
CA GLY A 76 -2.39 19.78 4.69
C GLY A 76 -2.52 20.87 3.62
N PRO A 77 -2.43 20.49 2.34
CA PRO A 77 -2.71 21.40 1.24
C PRO A 77 -4.17 21.86 1.27
N ILE A 78 -4.40 23.12 0.88
CA ILE A 78 -5.74 23.69 0.72
C ILE A 78 -5.92 24.06 -0.74
N ASN A 79 -6.98 23.54 -1.37
CA ASN A 79 -7.32 23.80 -2.76
C ASN A 79 -6.16 23.52 -3.75
N SER A 80 -5.30 22.56 -3.43
CA SER A 80 -4.18 22.19 -4.28
C SER A 80 -3.91 20.69 -4.24
N ILE A 81 -3.32 20.17 -5.33
CA ILE A 81 -2.78 18.81 -5.41
C ILE A 81 -1.27 18.95 -5.51
N VAL A 82 -0.56 18.30 -4.61
CA VAL A 82 0.90 18.45 -4.47
C VAL A 82 1.60 17.11 -4.71
N PRO A 83 2.46 16.99 -5.75
CA PRO A 83 3.36 15.84 -5.87
C PRO A 83 4.27 15.75 -4.64
N ASN A 84 4.31 14.57 -3.97
CA ASN A 84 5.09 14.38 -2.76
C ASN A 84 5.60 12.95 -2.63
N PRO A 85 6.89 12.71 -2.94
CA PRO A 85 7.89 13.66 -3.46
C PRO A 85 7.61 14.08 -4.91
N PRO A 86 8.13 15.22 -5.38
CA PRO A 86 8.01 15.66 -6.77
C PRO A 86 9.00 14.92 -7.68
N LYS A 87 9.01 13.60 -7.59
CA LYS A 87 9.88 12.70 -8.38
C LYS A 87 9.23 11.33 -8.54
N VAL A 88 9.65 10.62 -9.58
CA VAL A 88 9.27 9.22 -9.85
C VAL A 88 10.56 8.39 -9.94
N PRO A 89 10.65 7.25 -9.26
CA PRO A 89 9.65 6.71 -8.33
C PRO A 89 9.57 7.53 -7.03
N SER A 90 8.38 7.52 -6.40
CA SER A 90 8.27 7.93 -5.02
C SER A 90 8.92 6.88 -4.12
N HIS A 91 9.26 7.23 -2.87
CA HIS A 91 9.92 6.31 -1.93
C HIS A 91 9.14 5.02 -1.66
N HIS A 92 7.84 4.99 -1.89
CA HIS A 92 6.99 3.81 -1.68
C HIS A 92 7.33 2.64 -2.62
N GLY A 93 7.78 2.91 -3.85
CA GLY A 93 8.20 1.86 -4.77
C GLY A 93 9.42 1.08 -4.25
N PRO A 94 10.55 1.76 -3.97
CA PRO A 94 11.67 1.14 -3.28
C PRO A 94 11.29 0.45 -1.96
N ASP A 95 10.36 1.03 -1.20
CA ASP A 95 9.89 0.49 0.06
C ASP A 95 9.13 -0.84 -0.10
N VAL A 96 8.31 -0.97 -1.15
CA VAL A 96 7.67 -2.26 -1.50
C VAL A 96 8.73 -3.34 -1.79
N LYS A 97 9.81 -2.99 -2.49
CA LYS A 97 10.89 -3.93 -2.83
C LYS A 97 11.63 -4.48 -1.60
N THR A 98 11.57 -3.80 -0.46
CA THR A 98 12.17 -4.30 0.79
C THR A 98 11.39 -5.44 1.44
N VAL A 99 10.16 -5.68 1.03
CA VAL A 99 9.29 -6.77 1.55
C VAL A 99 8.76 -7.70 0.46
N MET A 100 8.92 -7.32 -0.80
CA MET A 100 8.62 -8.13 -1.99
C MET A 100 9.82 -8.03 -2.95
N GLU A 101 10.80 -8.88 -2.76
CA GLU A 101 12.02 -8.86 -3.56
C GLU A 101 11.73 -9.18 -5.04
N GLY A 102 12.49 -8.57 -5.93
CA GLY A 102 12.43 -8.84 -7.36
C GLY A 102 11.27 -8.18 -8.12
N ILE A 103 10.29 -7.60 -7.44
CA ILE A 103 9.14 -6.97 -8.11
C ILE A 103 9.52 -5.67 -8.85
N ASP A 104 9.13 -5.53 -10.11
CA ASP A 104 9.25 -4.27 -10.86
C ASP A 104 8.09 -3.33 -10.51
N VAL A 105 8.29 -2.50 -9.50
CA VAL A 105 7.29 -1.54 -9.03
C VAL A 105 7.79 -0.10 -9.15
N THR A 106 6.97 0.76 -9.76
CA THR A 106 7.17 2.21 -9.83
C THR A 106 5.95 2.91 -9.26
N THR A 107 6.18 3.87 -8.39
CA THR A 107 5.11 4.60 -7.71
C THR A 107 5.24 6.11 -7.91
N MET A 108 4.09 6.77 -7.96
CA MET A 108 3.93 8.22 -7.88
C MET A 108 3.04 8.54 -6.68
N ALA A 109 3.30 9.64 -5.99
CA ALA A 109 2.50 10.02 -4.83
C ALA A 109 2.09 11.49 -4.88
N LEU A 110 0.84 11.73 -4.55
CA LEU A 110 0.20 13.05 -4.52
C LEU A 110 -0.42 13.28 -3.13
N LEU A 111 -0.32 14.50 -2.61
CA LEU A 111 -1.11 14.95 -1.48
C LEU A 111 -2.33 15.72 -1.99
N VAL A 112 -3.49 15.42 -1.44
CA VAL A 112 -4.76 16.09 -1.75
C VAL A 112 -5.39 16.67 -0.49
N PRO A 113 -6.25 17.70 -0.61
CA PRO A 113 -6.87 18.37 0.53
C PRO A 113 -7.96 17.51 1.17
N THR A 114 -7.57 16.40 1.78
CA THR A 114 -8.45 15.52 2.56
C THR A 114 -7.69 15.00 3.78
N THR A 115 -8.44 14.63 4.81
CA THR A 115 -7.92 13.99 6.03
C THR A 115 -8.34 12.53 6.15
N LEU A 116 -9.19 12.04 5.21
CA LEU A 116 -9.79 10.72 5.26
C LEU A 116 -9.21 9.81 4.19
N MET A 117 -8.61 8.70 4.62
CA MET A 117 -8.13 7.60 3.79
C MET A 117 -7.06 8.00 2.76
N HIS A 118 -6.50 7.01 2.13
CA HIS A 118 -5.69 7.10 0.92
C HIS A 118 -6.40 6.33 -0.18
N GLN A 119 -6.15 6.70 -1.43
CA GLN A 119 -6.58 5.93 -2.58
C GLN A 119 -5.34 5.50 -3.36
N HIS A 120 -5.25 4.22 -3.69
CA HIS A 120 -4.22 3.69 -4.57
C HIS A 120 -4.84 3.24 -5.89
N ASN A 121 -4.33 3.78 -7.00
CA ASN A 121 -4.66 3.31 -8.33
C ASN A 121 -3.49 2.45 -8.80
N ILE A 122 -3.72 1.15 -8.94
CA ILE A 122 -2.67 0.16 -9.19
C ILE A 122 -2.93 -0.47 -10.56
N MET A 123 -1.94 -0.38 -11.44
CA MET A 123 -1.91 -1.08 -12.73
C MET A 123 -0.88 -2.20 -12.63
N VAL A 124 -1.32 -3.42 -12.91
CA VAL A 124 -0.50 -4.62 -12.82
C VAL A 124 -0.44 -5.28 -14.19
N GLU A 125 0.76 -5.49 -14.69
CA GLU A 125 1.04 -6.35 -15.83
C GLU A 125 1.41 -7.73 -15.30
N ILE A 126 0.79 -8.77 -15.80
CA ILE A 126 0.92 -10.15 -15.33
C ILE A 126 1.45 -11.05 -16.45
N ASN A 127 2.09 -12.15 -16.08
CA ASN A 127 2.59 -13.15 -17.02
C ASN A 127 1.58 -14.27 -17.29
N ASN A 128 0.79 -14.63 -16.28
CA ASN A 128 -0.22 -15.69 -16.40
C ASN A 128 -1.55 -15.12 -16.90
N GLU A 129 -2.26 -15.88 -17.70
CA GLU A 129 -3.68 -15.62 -17.96
C GLU A 129 -4.48 -15.99 -16.71
N VAL A 130 -5.20 -15.00 -16.15
CA VAL A 130 -6.00 -15.15 -14.93
C VAL A 130 -7.36 -14.52 -15.15
N GLU A 131 -8.40 -15.23 -14.81
CA GLU A 131 -9.77 -14.71 -14.87
C GLU A 131 -10.00 -13.66 -13.77
N THR A 132 -10.77 -12.62 -14.09
CA THR A 132 -11.08 -11.56 -13.12
C THR A 132 -11.66 -12.11 -11.82
N GLN A 133 -12.49 -13.16 -11.90
CA GLN A 133 -13.11 -13.76 -10.73
C GLN A 133 -12.08 -14.43 -9.80
N GLU A 134 -11.03 -15.03 -10.36
CA GLU A 134 -9.97 -15.64 -9.54
C GLU A 134 -9.23 -14.59 -8.69
N ILE A 135 -8.98 -13.41 -9.27
CA ILE A 135 -8.39 -12.28 -8.53
C ILE A 135 -9.33 -11.78 -7.44
N VAL A 136 -10.62 -11.62 -7.76
CA VAL A 136 -11.65 -11.20 -6.79
C VAL A 136 -11.72 -12.20 -5.63
N ASP A 137 -11.81 -13.49 -5.93
CA ASP A 137 -11.88 -14.57 -4.93
C ASP A 137 -10.63 -14.61 -4.01
N ALA A 138 -9.47 -14.35 -4.57
CA ALA A 138 -8.23 -14.29 -3.81
C ALA A 138 -8.21 -13.07 -2.86
N LEU A 139 -8.69 -11.92 -3.33
CA LEU A 139 -8.79 -10.71 -2.53
C LEU A 139 -9.83 -10.84 -1.41
N GLU A 140 -10.99 -11.45 -1.68
CA GLU A 140 -12.05 -11.70 -0.69
C GLU A 140 -11.60 -12.62 0.45
N LYS A 141 -10.78 -13.61 0.13
CA LYS A 141 -10.19 -14.51 1.13
C LYS A 141 -9.11 -13.85 1.99
N ARG A 142 -8.61 -12.70 1.56
CA ARG A 142 -7.51 -12.02 2.26
C ARG A 142 -8.01 -11.23 3.47
N SER A 143 -7.43 -11.51 4.62
CA SER A 143 -7.73 -10.75 5.85
C SER A 143 -7.49 -9.25 5.67
N ARG A 144 -8.43 -8.43 6.15
CA ARG A 144 -8.41 -6.96 6.08
C ARG A 144 -8.44 -6.42 4.64
N VAL A 145 -9.00 -7.17 3.73
CA VAL A 145 -9.40 -6.72 2.39
C VAL A 145 -10.91 -6.89 2.30
N LEU A 146 -11.59 -5.89 1.78
CA LEU A 146 -12.99 -5.93 1.45
C LEU A 146 -13.14 -5.57 -0.03
N VAL A 147 -13.68 -6.48 -0.80
CA VAL A 147 -14.03 -6.22 -2.20
C VAL A 147 -15.42 -5.62 -2.23
N VAL A 148 -15.60 -4.53 -2.95
CA VAL A 148 -16.89 -3.83 -3.09
C VAL A 148 -17.24 -3.66 -4.55
N ASN A 149 -18.52 -3.81 -4.88
CA ASN A 149 -19.01 -3.59 -6.22
C ASN A 149 -19.26 -2.10 -6.48
N ALA A 150 -19.05 -1.66 -7.71
CA ALA A 150 -19.33 -0.27 -8.11
C ALA A 150 -20.79 0.14 -7.87
N SER A 151 -21.72 -0.83 -7.94
CA SER A 151 -23.15 -0.64 -7.67
C SER A 151 -23.46 -0.29 -6.21
N GLU A 152 -22.53 -0.54 -5.27
CA GLU A 152 -22.73 -0.24 -3.85
C GLU A 152 -22.58 1.26 -3.52
N GLY A 153 -22.15 2.07 -4.48
CA GLY A 153 -22.06 3.52 -4.33
C GLY A 153 -20.95 4.02 -3.40
N LEU A 154 -19.98 3.17 -3.07
CA LEU A 154 -18.84 3.50 -2.19
C LEU A 154 -17.70 4.21 -2.93
N GLY A 155 -18.01 5.01 -3.95
CA GLY A 155 -17.06 5.56 -4.90
C GLY A 155 -16.17 6.71 -4.41
N SER A 156 -16.27 7.12 -3.14
CA SER A 156 -15.40 8.16 -2.58
C SER A 156 -14.80 7.74 -1.24
N THR A 157 -13.61 8.27 -0.93
CA THR A 157 -12.94 7.98 0.34
C THR A 157 -13.76 8.41 1.56
N ALA A 158 -14.54 9.48 1.45
CA ALA A 158 -15.42 9.94 2.54
C ALA A 158 -16.57 8.98 2.78
N VAL A 159 -17.22 8.51 1.70
CA VAL A 159 -18.32 7.54 1.78
C VAL A 159 -17.81 6.20 2.30
N SER A 160 -16.72 5.67 1.73
CA SER A 160 -16.11 4.43 2.19
C SER A 160 -15.72 4.49 3.66
N TYR A 161 -15.11 5.58 4.11
CA TYR A 161 -14.73 5.76 5.51
C TYR A 161 -15.94 5.72 6.46
N THR A 162 -17.07 6.25 6.03
CA THR A 162 -18.29 6.30 6.85
C THR A 162 -19.01 4.95 6.91
N HIS A 163 -19.03 4.20 5.82
CA HIS A 163 -19.84 2.99 5.66
C HIS A 163 -19.09 1.66 5.86
N LEU A 164 -17.77 1.66 5.81
CA LEU A 164 -16.95 0.45 5.98
C LEU A 164 -16.25 0.37 7.36
N ARG A 165 -16.83 0.96 8.37
CA ARG A 165 -16.35 0.89 9.76
C ARG A 165 -16.82 -0.36 10.47
#